data_323049da7602195420ea947923e4cf61
#
_entry.id   323049da7602195420ea947923e4cf61
#
_cell.length_a   1.000
_cell.length_b   1.000
_cell.length_c   1.000
_cell.angle_alpha   90.00
_cell.angle_beta   90.00
_cell.angle_gamma   90.00
#
_symmetry.space_group_name_H-M   'P 1'
#
loop_
_entity.id
_entity.type
_entity.pdbx_description
1 polymer ?
#
loop_
_entity_poly.entity_id
_entity_poly.type
_entity_poly.pdbx_seq_one_letter_code
_entity_poly.pdbx_strand_id
1 'polypeptide(L)'
;CEGRRRSPAARRDPPQVIGDGLHTVAQLIEQINADPLRGDGHATPLTKMRIDEIALARLKIQNHTPETVPAKGERVVLRNNANLSTGGTATDVTDDVHPEVAARAVAAARMIGLDICGVDVVCETMLRPLEDQRGGIVEVNAAPGLRMHISPSYGKGRAVGEAVVDHLFAPGNNGRVPVASVTGTNGKTTTARLIAHLLKAQG
;
A
#
# COMPACT_ATOMS: atom_id res chain seq x y z
N CYS A 1 27.99 3.64 14.47
CA CYS A 1 26.63 3.05 14.44
C CYS A 1 26.02 3.37 13.10
N GLU A 2 26.20 2.50 12.14
CA GLU A 2 25.51 2.58 10.85
C GLU A 2 24.01 2.36 11.09
N GLY A 3 23.23 3.41 10.81
CA GLY A 3 21.78 3.37 10.91
C GLY A 3 21.22 2.32 9.95
N ARG A 4 20.86 1.16 10.47
CA ARG A 4 20.03 0.20 9.72
C ARG A 4 18.75 0.93 9.29
N ARG A 5 18.58 1.17 7.99
CA ARG A 5 17.32 1.70 7.45
C ARG A 5 16.23 0.73 7.90
N ARG A 6 15.26 1.22 8.66
CA ARG A 6 14.12 0.42 9.10
C ARG A 6 13.22 0.15 7.88
N SER A 7 12.72 -1.06 7.77
CA SER A 7 11.69 -1.37 6.77
C SER A 7 10.47 -0.51 7.05
N PRO A 8 9.92 0.21 6.06
CA PRO A 8 8.74 1.05 6.27
C PRO A 8 7.52 0.20 6.62
N ALA A 9 6.73 0.67 7.56
CA ALA A 9 5.51 0.00 7.98
C ALA A 9 4.33 0.99 8.03
N ALA A 10 3.17 0.53 7.56
CA ALA A 10 1.94 1.30 7.59
C ALA A 10 0.81 0.48 8.19
N ARG A 11 0.10 1.05 9.18
CA ARG A 11 -1.16 0.51 9.65
C ARG A 11 -2.25 0.92 8.67
N ARG A 12 -3.03 -0.04 8.22
CA ARG A 12 -4.19 0.21 7.37
C ARG A 12 -5.47 0.13 8.19
N ASP A 13 -6.32 1.15 8.04
CA ASP A 13 -7.65 1.19 8.65
C ASP A 13 -8.72 1.07 7.56
N PRO A 14 -9.81 0.31 7.80
CA PRO A 14 -10.90 0.16 6.86
C PRO A 14 -11.62 1.50 6.63
N PRO A 15 -12.35 1.64 5.50
CA PRO A 15 -13.23 2.77 5.28
C PRO A 15 -14.27 2.87 6.39
N GLN A 16 -14.32 4.02 7.05
CA GLN A 16 -15.19 4.27 8.21
C GLN A 16 -15.52 5.74 8.34
N VAL A 17 -16.60 6.01 9.03
CA VAL A 17 -16.96 7.36 9.50
C VAL A 17 -17.01 7.39 11.02
N ILE A 18 -16.76 8.56 11.58
CA ILE A 18 -16.95 8.81 13.02
C ILE A 18 -18.17 9.71 13.18
N GLY A 19 -19.15 9.24 13.92
CA GLY A 19 -20.35 10.00 14.22
C GLY A 19 -20.04 11.30 14.96
N ASP A 20 -20.71 12.34 14.60
CA ASP A 20 -20.67 13.64 15.28
C ASP A 20 -21.97 13.93 16.06
N GLY A 21 -22.97 13.06 15.93
CA GLY A 21 -24.31 13.20 16.52
C GLY A 21 -25.22 14.18 15.78
N LEU A 22 -24.83 14.66 14.59
CA LEU A 22 -25.54 15.68 13.82
C LEU A 22 -25.81 15.26 12.37
N HIS A 23 -24.84 14.65 11.71
CA HIS A 23 -24.90 14.28 10.30
C HIS A 23 -25.18 12.79 10.12
N THR A 24 -25.88 12.47 9.04
CA THR A 24 -26.11 11.08 8.64
C THR A 24 -24.81 10.42 8.17
N VAL A 25 -24.77 9.08 8.14
CA VAL A 25 -23.65 8.33 7.57
C VAL A 25 -23.32 8.80 6.15
N ALA A 26 -24.34 9.01 5.30
CA ALA A 26 -24.16 9.51 3.93
C ALA A 26 -23.51 10.89 3.91
N GLN A 27 -23.99 11.82 4.73
CA GLN A 27 -23.41 13.17 4.81
C GLN A 27 -21.98 13.17 5.33
N LEU A 28 -21.67 12.33 6.32
CA LEU A 28 -20.29 12.17 6.81
C LEU A 28 -19.36 11.63 5.73
N ILE A 29 -19.82 10.68 4.91
CA ILE A 29 -19.06 10.17 3.76
C ILE A 29 -18.82 11.27 2.72
N GLU A 30 -19.83 12.08 2.40
CA GLU A 30 -19.70 13.22 1.48
C GLU A 30 -18.68 14.23 1.98
N GLN A 31 -18.72 14.58 3.27
CA GLN A 31 -17.74 15.48 3.89
C GLN A 31 -16.31 14.94 3.77
N ILE A 32 -16.10 13.64 4.06
CA ILE A 32 -14.79 13.00 3.90
C ILE A 32 -14.36 12.96 2.44
N ASN A 33 -15.29 12.70 1.51
CA ASN A 33 -15.01 12.66 0.08
C ASN A 33 -14.77 14.05 -0.55
N ALA A 34 -15.13 15.13 0.13
CA ALA A 34 -14.84 16.50 -0.28
C ALA A 34 -13.35 16.86 -0.14
N ASP A 35 -12.55 16.06 0.56
CA ASP A 35 -11.09 16.23 0.64
C ASP A 35 -10.50 16.17 -0.78
N PRO A 36 -9.79 17.23 -1.25
CA PRO A 36 -9.18 17.27 -2.59
C PRO A 36 -8.13 16.17 -2.82
N LEU A 37 -7.60 15.56 -1.76
CA LEU A 37 -6.72 14.41 -1.84
C LEU A 37 -7.47 13.10 -2.18
N ARG A 38 -8.81 13.10 -2.14
CA ARG A 38 -9.66 11.95 -2.50
C ARG A 38 -10.19 12.06 -3.91
N GLY A 39 -10.01 11.00 -4.67
CA GLY A 39 -10.51 10.93 -6.04
C GLY A 39 -10.92 9.52 -6.44
N ASP A 40 -11.33 9.38 -7.69
CA ASP A 40 -11.66 8.10 -8.28
C ASP A 40 -10.41 7.45 -8.88
N GLY A 41 -10.16 6.18 -8.54
CA GLY A 41 -9.04 5.40 -9.08
C GLY A 41 -7.69 5.71 -8.39
N HIS A 42 -6.61 5.64 -9.17
CA HIS A 42 -5.23 5.72 -8.66
C HIS A 42 -4.56 7.09 -8.89
N ALA A 43 -5.30 8.07 -9.41
CA ALA A 43 -4.74 9.39 -9.75
C ALA A 43 -4.52 10.29 -8.52
N THR A 44 -5.22 10.02 -7.43
CA THR A 44 -5.14 10.77 -6.17
C THR A 44 -4.57 9.92 -5.04
N PRO A 45 -3.99 10.52 -4.00
CA PRO A 45 -3.44 9.82 -2.84
C PRO A 45 -4.47 8.97 -2.09
N LEU A 46 -5.71 9.42 -2.00
CA LEU A 46 -6.80 8.74 -1.33
C LEU A 46 -7.92 8.41 -2.31
N THR A 47 -8.65 7.33 -2.05
CA THR A 47 -9.81 6.94 -2.84
C THR A 47 -11.10 7.36 -2.14
N LYS A 48 -12.09 7.79 -2.89
CA LYS A 48 -13.43 8.10 -2.37
C LYS A 48 -14.09 6.86 -1.80
N MET A 49 -14.76 7.04 -0.67
CA MET A 49 -15.64 6.01 -0.10
C MET A 49 -16.97 5.99 -0.88
N ARG A 50 -17.49 4.78 -1.11
CA ARG A 50 -18.76 4.58 -1.82
C ARG A 50 -19.73 3.79 -0.96
N ILE A 51 -21.02 4.15 -1.06
CA ILE A 51 -22.11 3.38 -0.48
C ILE A 51 -22.61 2.41 -1.56
N ASP A 52 -21.96 1.26 -1.64
CA ASP A 52 -22.36 0.15 -2.48
C ASP A 52 -23.02 -0.97 -1.67
N GLU A 53 -23.39 -2.06 -2.32
CA GLU A 53 -24.07 -3.20 -1.68
C GLU A 53 -23.28 -3.76 -0.49
N ILE A 54 -21.93 -3.77 -0.55
CA ILE A 54 -21.08 -4.26 0.54
C ILE A 54 -21.15 -3.30 1.73
N ALA A 55 -21.08 -1.99 1.46
CA ALA A 55 -21.22 -0.97 2.50
C ALA A 55 -22.61 -1.01 3.14
N LEU A 56 -23.69 -1.14 2.34
CA LEU A 56 -25.06 -1.28 2.84
C LEU A 56 -25.23 -2.51 3.72
N ALA A 57 -24.72 -3.66 3.29
CA ALA A 57 -24.76 -4.90 4.08
C ALA A 57 -23.98 -4.72 5.41
N ARG A 58 -22.84 -4.03 5.38
CA ARG A 58 -22.03 -3.77 6.58
C ARG A 58 -22.70 -2.80 7.54
N LEU A 59 -23.35 -1.76 7.03
CA LEU A 59 -24.17 -0.83 7.83
C LEU A 59 -25.30 -1.57 8.53
N LYS A 60 -26.03 -2.43 7.79
CA LYS A 60 -27.13 -3.23 8.35
C LYS A 60 -26.71 -4.12 9.53
N ILE A 61 -25.52 -4.75 9.45
CA ILE A 61 -24.98 -5.57 10.54
C ILE A 61 -24.72 -4.73 11.80
N GLN A 62 -24.41 -3.45 11.63
CA GLN A 62 -24.17 -2.49 12.72
C GLN A 62 -25.45 -1.75 13.16
N ASN A 63 -26.64 -2.15 12.64
CA ASN A 63 -27.93 -1.49 12.84
C ASN A 63 -27.96 -0.03 12.34
N HIS A 64 -27.24 0.25 11.27
CA HIS A 64 -27.22 1.55 10.60
C HIS A 64 -27.77 1.45 9.17
N THR A 65 -28.20 2.60 8.66
CA THR A 65 -28.50 2.88 7.26
C THR A 65 -27.73 4.13 6.84
N PRO A 66 -27.67 4.47 5.54
CA PRO A 66 -27.07 5.73 5.10
C PRO A 66 -27.70 6.98 5.75
N GLU A 67 -28.96 6.91 6.14
CA GLU A 67 -29.74 7.99 6.75
C GLU A 67 -29.63 8.05 8.28
N THR A 68 -29.03 7.04 8.90
CA THR A 68 -28.81 7.02 10.36
C THR A 68 -27.81 8.09 10.76
N VAL A 69 -28.11 8.80 11.86
CA VAL A 69 -27.18 9.73 12.52
C VAL A 69 -26.44 8.97 13.62
N PRO A 70 -25.15 8.62 13.45
CA PRO A 70 -24.40 7.91 14.49
C PRO A 70 -24.13 8.82 15.69
N ALA A 71 -24.08 8.25 16.88
CA ALA A 71 -23.75 8.98 18.09
C ALA A 71 -22.35 9.63 17.99
N LYS A 72 -22.14 10.72 18.74
CA LYS A 72 -20.85 11.41 18.76
C LYS A 72 -19.74 10.45 19.22
N GLY A 73 -18.70 10.29 18.38
CA GLY A 73 -17.57 9.40 18.61
C GLY A 73 -17.84 7.94 18.22
N GLU A 74 -19.04 7.60 17.78
CA GLU A 74 -19.37 6.27 17.30
C GLU A 74 -18.65 5.98 15.99
N ARG A 75 -18.00 4.81 15.93
CA ARG A 75 -17.26 4.35 14.75
C ARG A 75 -18.13 3.44 13.90
N VAL A 76 -18.46 3.89 12.70
CA VAL A 76 -19.25 3.12 11.74
C VAL A 76 -18.35 2.67 10.58
N VAL A 77 -18.14 1.37 10.48
CA VAL A 77 -17.25 0.75 9.49
C VAL A 77 -18.02 0.39 8.24
N LEU A 78 -17.54 0.80 7.07
CA LEU A 78 -18.19 0.55 5.78
C LEU A 78 -17.73 -0.75 5.11
N ARG A 79 -16.53 -1.25 5.46
CA ARG A 79 -15.95 -2.49 4.92
C ARG A 79 -15.08 -3.18 5.95
N ASN A 80 -14.95 -4.51 5.85
CA ASN A 80 -14.06 -5.28 6.73
C ASN A 80 -12.59 -5.22 6.31
N ASN A 81 -12.33 -4.98 5.02
CA ASN A 81 -10.97 -4.87 4.51
C ASN A 81 -10.44 -3.43 4.62
N ALA A 82 -9.17 -3.31 4.88
CA ALA A 82 -8.46 -2.03 5.01
C ALA A 82 -7.76 -1.62 3.70
N ASN A 83 -8.41 -1.85 2.54
CA ASN A 83 -7.83 -1.51 1.25
C ASN A 83 -7.93 -0.01 0.97
N LEU A 84 -6.82 0.59 0.58
CA LEU A 84 -6.77 2.00 0.18
C LEU A 84 -7.62 2.28 -1.06
N SER A 85 -7.73 1.31 -1.98
CA SER A 85 -8.54 1.40 -3.20
C SER A 85 -10.05 1.48 -2.94
N THR A 86 -10.50 1.19 -1.72
CA THR A 86 -11.91 1.26 -1.32
C THR A 86 -12.21 2.40 -0.35
N GLY A 87 -11.26 3.32 -0.14
CA GLY A 87 -11.41 4.47 0.75
C GLY A 87 -10.82 4.28 2.15
N GLY A 88 -10.11 3.19 2.40
CA GLY A 88 -9.32 3.00 3.62
C GLY A 88 -8.20 4.03 3.75
N THR A 89 -7.62 4.10 4.95
CA THR A 89 -6.51 5.01 5.26
C THR A 89 -5.26 4.23 5.67
N ALA A 90 -4.11 4.87 5.55
CA ALA A 90 -2.83 4.34 6.00
C ALA A 90 -2.16 5.31 6.98
N THR A 91 -1.66 4.80 8.08
CA THR A 91 -0.87 5.56 9.05
C THR A 91 0.55 5.01 9.07
N ASP A 92 1.56 5.88 8.92
CA ASP A 92 2.95 5.47 9.10
C ASP A 92 3.20 5.07 10.55
N VAL A 93 3.67 3.86 10.75
CA VAL A 93 4.01 3.29 12.07
C VAL A 93 5.45 2.75 12.08
N THR A 94 6.27 3.15 11.12
CA THR A 94 7.64 2.63 10.93
C THR A 94 8.50 2.75 12.19
N ASP A 95 8.37 3.85 12.91
CA ASP A 95 9.18 4.10 14.09
C ASP A 95 8.68 3.34 15.34
N ASP A 96 7.44 2.83 15.28
CA ASP A 96 6.75 2.14 16.39
C ASP A 96 6.84 0.60 16.28
N VAL A 97 7.38 0.07 15.18
CA VAL A 97 7.43 -1.38 14.95
C VAL A 97 8.40 -2.05 15.90
N HIS A 98 7.88 -3.03 16.65
CA HIS A 98 8.72 -3.86 17.53
C HIS A 98 9.79 -4.61 16.70
N PRO A 99 11.04 -4.68 17.18
CA PRO A 99 12.15 -5.31 16.43
C PRO A 99 11.85 -6.75 15.98
N GLU A 100 11.15 -7.53 16.80
CA GLU A 100 10.80 -8.91 16.44
C GLU A 100 9.75 -9.00 15.34
N VAL A 101 8.79 -8.08 15.28
CA VAL A 101 7.84 -8.00 14.16
C VAL A 101 8.59 -7.71 12.85
N ALA A 102 9.53 -6.76 12.88
CA ALA A 102 10.39 -6.48 11.73
C ALA A 102 11.24 -7.69 11.34
N ALA A 103 11.83 -8.38 12.31
CA ALA A 103 12.64 -9.59 12.06
C ALA A 103 11.80 -10.72 11.44
N ARG A 104 10.55 -10.92 11.88
CA ARG A 104 9.62 -11.90 11.30
C ARG A 104 9.28 -11.58 9.86
N ALA A 105 9.00 -10.31 9.55
CA ALA A 105 8.73 -9.88 8.18
C ALA A 105 9.94 -10.13 7.25
N VAL A 106 11.15 -9.80 7.70
CA VAL A 106 12.39 -10.08 6.96
C VAL A 106 12.61 -11.58 6.77
N ALA A 107 12.36 -12.40 7.80
CA ALA A 107 12.48 -13.84 7.70
C ALA A 107 11.50 -14.43 6.68
N ALA A 108 10.25 -13.96 6.65
CA ALA A 108 9.25 -14.37 5.68
C ALA A 108 9.67 -14.02 4.23
N ALA A 109 10.18 -12.81 4.00
CA ALA A 109 10.70 -12.39 2.70
C ALA A 109 11.84 -13.30 2.23
N ARG A 110 12.79 -13.62 3.10
CA ARG A 110 13.92 -14.51 2.80
C ARG A 110 13.49 -15.94 2.50
N MET A 111 12.50 -16.48 3.23
CA MET A 111 11.97 -17.82 2.98
C MET A 111 11.34 -17.96 1.60
N ILE A 112 10.70 -16.90 1.10
CA ILE A 112 10.11 -16.86 -0.25
C ILE A 112 11.18 -16.54 -1.31
N GLY A 113 12.33 -15.98 -0.92
CA GLY A 113 13.41 -15.58 -1.84
C GLY A 113 13.15 -14.25 -2.54
N LEU A 114 12.43 -13.32 -1.90
CA LEU A 114 12.12 -12.00 -2.44
C LEU A 114 13.02 -10.94 -1.81
N ASP A 115 13.68 -10.15 -2.65
CA ASP A 115 14.51 -9.01 -2.22
C ASP A 115 13.64 -7.78 -1.92
N ILE A 116 12.57 -7.58 -2.70
CA ILE A 116 11.63 -6.48 -2.56
C ILE A 116 10.23 -7.10 -2.48
N CYS A 117 9.56 -6.92 -1.36
CA CYS A 117 8.21 -7.43 -1.15
C CYS A 117 7.44 -6.61 -0.12
N GLY A 118 6.12 -6.76 -0.10
CA GLY A 118 5.25 -6.32 0.98
C GLY A 118 4.88 -7.52 1.86
N VAL A 119 4.90 -7.32 3.17
CA VAL A 119 4.49 -8.35 4.13
C VAL A 119 3.27 -7.84 4.88
N ASP A 120 2.14 -8.50 4.69
CA ASP A 120 0.89 -8.17 5.37
C ASP A 120 0.82 -8.90 6.71
N VAL A 121 0.70 -8.11 7.77
CA VAL A 121 0.67 -8.57 9.15
C VAL A 121 -0.67 -8.22 9.78
N VAL A 122 -1.31 -9.16 10.45
CA VAL A 122 -2.48 -8.94 11.29
C VAL A 122 -2.05 -9.06 12.76
N CYS A 123 -2.30 -8.03 13.54
CA CYS A 123 -1.96 -7.98 14.95
C CYS A 123 -2.81 -6.93 15.69
N GLU A 124 -2.87 -7.02 17.01
CA GLU A 124 -3.54 -6.02 17.84
C GLU A 124 -2.73 -4.70 17.87
N THR A 125 -1.40 -4.81 17.92
CA THR A 125 -0.48 -3.67 17.92
C THR A 125 0.88 -4.05 17.31
N MET A 126 1.55 -3.06 16.71
CA MET A 126 2.92 -3.22 16.21
C MET A 126 3.99 -3.04 17.32
N LEU A 127 3.59 -2.71 18.56
CA LEU A 127 4.49 -2.41 19.68
C LEU A 127 4.92 -3.64 20.48
N ARG A 128 4.36 -4.82 20.18
CA ARG A 128 4.66 -6.10 20.87
C ARG A 128 4.99 -7.19 19.85
N PRO A 129 5.75 -8.25 20.24
CA PRO A 129 5.93 -9.43 19.42
C PRO A 129 4.60 -10.04 18.96
N LEU A 130 4.59 -10.67 17.79
CA LEU A 130 3.37 -11.32 17.24
C LEU A 130 2.92 -12.49 18.11
N GLU A 131 3.86 -13.18 18.74
CA GLU A 131 3.65 -14.34 19.60
C GLU A 131 2.95 -13.96 20.93
N ASP A 132 3.14 -12.73 21.41
CA ASP A 132 2.53 -12.21 22.65
C ASP A 132 1.10 -11.69 22.45
N GLN A 133 0.62 -11.76 21.21
CA GLN A 133 -0.70 -11.32 20.81
C GLN A 133 -1.18 -12.23 19.67
N ARG A 134 -2.40 -12.43 19.43
CA ARG A 134 -2.91 -13.28 18.35
C ARG A 134 -2.60 -12.71 16.98
N GLY A 135 -1.30 -12.46 16.71
CA GLY A 135 -0.78 -11.86 15.50
C GLY A 135 -0.14 -12.88 14.57
N GLY A 136 -0.06 -12.55 13.28
CA GLY A 136 0.58 -13.39 12.29
C GLY A 136 0.80 -12.70 10.96
N ILE A 137 1.67 -13.28 10.15
CA ILE A 137 1.87 -12.90 8.75
C ILE A 137 0.80 -13.61 7.92
N VAL A 138 0.08 -12.85 7.11
CA VAL A 138 -1.02 -13.35 6.29
C VAL A 138 -0.58 -13.54 4.83
N GLU A 139 0.25 -12.62 4.33
CA GLU A 139 0.61 -12.59 2.91
C GLU A 139 1.99 -11.96 2.71
N VAL A 140 2.71 -12.45 1.69
CA VAL A 140 3.95 -11.86 1.18
C VAL A 140 3.75 -11.56 -0.31
N ASN A 141 3.78 -10.28 -0.66
CA ASN A 141 3.48 -9.75 -1.99
C ASN A 141 4.75 -9.39 -2.75
N ALA A 142 4.99 -10.02 -3.92
CA ALA A 142 6.15 -9.73 -4.77
C ALA A 142 6.10 -8.35 -5.45
N ALA A 143 4.92 -7.75 -5.59
CA ALA A 143 4.71 -6.43 -6.17
C ALA A 143 3.95 -5.52 -5.20
N PRO A 144 4.59 -5.04 -4.12
CA PRO A 144 3.93 -4.28 -3.09
C PRO A 144 3.49 -2.89 -3.58
N GLY A 145 2.33 -2.44 -3.11
CA GLY A 145 1.91 -1.06 -3.30
C GLY A 145 2.75 -0.13 -2.42
N LEU A 146 3.51 0.78 -3.03
CA LEU A 146 4.40 1.70 -2.30
C LEU A 146 3.68 2.95 -1.78
N ARG A 147 2.51 3.25 -2.30
CA ARG A 147 1.78 4.52 -2.04
C ARG A 147 1.54 4.77 -0.56
N MET A 148 1.15 3.74 0.20
CA MET A 148 0.89 3.87 1.64
C MET A 148 2.11 4.26 2.47
N HIS A 149 3.30 4.02 1.93
CA HIS A 149 4.55 4.38 2.58
C HIS A 149 5.09 5.74 2.09
N ILE A 150 4.92 6.04 0.79
CA ILE A 150 5.39 7.29 0.19
C ILE A 150 4.50 8.45 0.61
N SER A 151 3.17 8.24 0.61
CA SER A 151 2.16 9.25 0.88
C SER A 151 1.06 8.66 1.78
N PRO A 152 1.36 8.38 3.06
CA PRO A 152 0.36 7.88 4.00
C PRO A 152 -0.72 8.93 4.26
N SER A 153 -1.89 8.49 4.73
CA SER A 153 -2.97 9.40 5.15
C SER A 153 -2.58 10.18 6.41
N TYR A 154 -1.79 9.55 7.29
CA TYR A 154 -1.33 10.12 8.55
C TYR A 154 0.13 9.70 8.81
N GLY A 155 0.92 10.61 9.37
CA GLY A 155 2.33 10.39 9.69
C GLY A 155 3.28 10.85 8.59
N LYS A 156 4.47 10.23 8.51
CA LYS A 156 5.56 10.67 7.63
C LYS A 156 5.61 9.83 6.36
N GLY A 157 5.76 10.48 5.20
CA GLY A 157 6.17 9.79 3.98
C GLY A 157 7.59 9.22 4.11
N ARG A 158 7.80 8.03 3.57
CA ARG A 158 9.09 7.32 3.59
C ARG A 158 9.64 7.20 2.17
N ALA A 159 10.91 7.46 1.98
CA ALA A 159 11.59 7.38 0.68
C ALA A 159 11.84 5.91 0.24
N VAL A 160 10.75 5.13 0.13
CA VAL A 160 10.83 3.70 -0.20
C VAL A 160 11.38 3.47 -1.60
N GLY A 161 11.03 4.35 -2.54
CA GLY A 161 11.51 4.29 -3.91
C GLY A 161 13.03 4.42 -4.02
N GLU A 162 13.64 5.30 -3.23
CA GLU A 162 15.09 5.46 -3.17
C GLU A 162 15.75 4.17 -2.68
N ALA A 163 15.22 3.56 -1.61
CA ALA A 163 15.75 2.30 -1.07
C ALA A 163 15.66 1.16 -2.10
N VAL A 164 14.60 1.10 -2.89
CA VAL A 164 14.43 0.12 -3.97
C VAL A 164 15.46 0.35 -5.08
N VAL A 165 15.64 1.60 -5.52
CA VAL A 165 16.62 1.96 -6.56
C VAL A 165 18.05 1.68 -6.09
N ASP A 166 18.39 2.09 -4.85
CA ASP A 166 19.71 1.83 -4.25
C ASP A 166 20.03 0.32 -4.14
N HIS A 167 18.98 -0.51 -3.97
CA HIS A 167 19.13 -1.97 -3.94
C HIS A 167 19.34 -2.56 -5.33
N LEU A 168 18.61 -2.06 -6.34
CA LEU A 168 18.68 -2.57 -7.71
C LEU A 168 19.94 -2.14 -8.46
N PHE A 169 20.52 -1.00 -8.13
CA PHE A 169 21.67 -0.43 -8.82
C PHE A 169 22.84 -0.22 -7.85
N ALA A 170 23.97 -0.82 -8.18
CA ALA A 170 25.21 -0.63 -7.40
C ALA A 170 25.63 0.85 -7.40
N PRO A 171 26.35 1.34 -6.37
CA PRO A 171 26.88 2.69 -6.34
C PRO A 171 27.65 3.03 -7.61
N GLY A 172 27.30 4.16 -8.25
CA GLY A 172 27.89 4.58 -9.54
C GLY A 172 27.21 4.00 -10.78
N ASN A 173 26.32 3.04 -10.64
CA ASN A 173 25.49 2.55 -11.74
C ASN A 173 24.28 3.49 -11.92
N ASN A 174 24.17 4.12 -13.08
CA ASN A 174 23.08 5.04 -13.40
C ASN A 174 21.84 4.34 -13.99
N GLY A 175 21.82 3.00 -14.02
CA GLY A 175 20.72 2.19 -14.57
C GLY A 175 20.53 2.32 -16.07
N ARG A 176 21.43 3.01 -16.78
CA ARG A 176 21.31 3.16 -18.25
C ARG A 176 21.69 1.86 -18.93
N VAL A 177 20.83 1.42 -19.81
CA VAL A 177 21.09 0.32 -20.73
C VAL A 177 21.31 0.87 -22.14
N PRO A 178 22.20 0.28 -22.96
CA PRO A 178 22.34 0.64 -24.36
C PRO A 178 21.01 0.45 -25.10
N VAL A 179 20.56 1.49 -25.80
CA VAL A 179 19.32 1.43 -26.57
C VAL A 179 19.68 1.61 -28.05
N ALA A 180 19.33 0.63 -28.87
CA ALA A 180 19.45 0.70 -30.31
C ALA A 180 18.05 0.78 -30.95
N SER A 181 17.86 1.76 -31.82
CA SER A 181 16.62 1.93 -32.57
C SER A 181 16.82 1.55 -34.04
N VAL A 182 15.93 0.72 -34.55
CA VAL A 182 15.96 0.30 -35.99
C VAL A 182 14.80 0.96 -36.71
N THR A 183 15.10 1.82 -37.65
CA THR A 183 14.13 2.52 -38.51
C THR A 183 14.32 2.15 -39.97
N GLY A 184 13.35 2.42 -40.83
CA GLY A 184 13.38 2.16 -42.27
C GLY A 184 12.05 1.65 -42.81
N THR A 185 11.92 1.64 -44.13
CA THR A 185 10.69 1.20 -44.81
C THR A 185 10.50 -0.31 -44.72
N ASN A 186 11.58 -1.10 -44.91
CA ASN A 186 11.56 -2.56 -44.88
C ASN A 186 12.68 -3.10 -43.95
N GLY A 187 12.57 -4.36 -43.54
CA GLY A 187 13.62 -5.10 -42.83
C GLY A 187 13.75 -4.79 -41.33
N LYS A 188 12.99 -3.86 -40.75
CA LYS A 188 13.09 -3.45 -39.34
C LYS A 188 13.05 -4.62 -38.36
N THR A 189 12.02 -5.43 -38.47
CA THR A 189 11.81 -6.59 -37.57
C THR A 189 12.92 -7.63 -37.72
N THR A 190 13.37 -7.91 -38.94
CA THR A 190 14.45 -8.86 -39.22
C THR A 190 15.77 -8.36 -38.62
N THR A 191 16.11 -7.10 -38.83
CA THR A 191 17.32 -6.48 -38.27
C THR A 191 17.29 -6.45 -36.76
N ALA A 192 16.17 -6.05 -36.14
CA ALA A 192 16.05 -6.04 -34.67
C ALA A 192 16.19 -7.44 -34.10
N ARG A 193 15.61 -8.47 -34.71
CA ARG A 193 15.76 -9.87 -34.26
C ARG A 193 17.19 -10.40 -34.44
N LEU A 194 17.85 -10.01 -35.53
CA LEU A 194 19.24 -10.39 -35.78
C LEU A 194 20.18 -9.76 -34.73
N ILE A 195 20.03 -8.47 -34.43
CA ILE A 195 20.76 -7.78 -33.36
C ILE A 195 20.53 -8.50 -32.02
N ALA A 196 19.26 -8.77 -31.65
CA ALA A 196 18.95 -9.47 -30.41
C ALA A 196 19.58 -10.90 -30.36
N HIS A 197 19.60 -11.61 -31.49
CA HIS A 197 20.22 -12.92 -31.60
C HIS A 197 21.74 -12.85 -31.39
N LEU A 198 22.41 -11.90 -32.04
CA LEU A 198 23.87 -11.72 -31.93
C LEU A 198 24.27 -11.32 -30.49
N LEU A 199 23.52 -10.43 -29.86
CA LEU A 199 23.78 -10.03 -28.47
C LEU A 199 23.60 -11.20 -27.50
N LYS A 200 22.59 -12.04 -27.69
CA LYS A 200 22.40 -13.26 -26.88
C LYS A 200 23.51 -14.30 -27.09
N ALA A 201 24.11 -14.38 -28.27
CA ALA A 201 25.20 -15.30 -28.57
C ALA A 201 26.54 -14.85 -27.98
N GLN A 202 26.66 -13.60 -27.57
CA GLN A 202 27.88 -13.05 -26.95
C GLN A 202 27.86 -13.17 -25.40
N GLY A 203 26.75 -13.60 -24.77
CA GLY A 203 26.55 -13.75 -23.34
C GLY A 203 25.54 -12.76 -22.83
#